data_0287e386afffb28ba2c4221da2a0dc55
#
_entry.id   0287e386afffb28ba2c4221da2a0dc55
#
_cell.length_a   1.000
_cell.length_b   1.000
_cell.length_c   1.000
_cell.angle_alpha   90.00
_cell.angle_beta   90.00
_cell.angle_gamma   90.00
#
_symmetry.space_group_name_H-M   'P 1'
#
loop_
_entity.id
_entity.type
_entity.pdbx_description
1 polymer ?
#
loop_
_entity_poly.entity_id
_entity_poly.type
_entity_poly.pdbx_seq_one_letter_code
_entity_poly.pdbx_strand_id
1 'polypeptide(L)'
;LGRKGIHLCSALFPLALAFAWVPRAVVLAVLGAGLVIAAVIEIGRRRSEAMQRWFLSWFGWMLRSHEGTHLTGASWILLAMFVAVLVLPISVAISALWAAVVGDTAAALVGRSVSHLVSPAGSPGARDASRDDRRNGARGPKTWSGSLACAIASAIGPLWLVGASFPAATMIGVAAAAAERPTMRLDDNVRVAFGAGATAWALLALGRFPL
;
A
#
# COMPACT_ATOMS: atom_id res chain seq x y z
N LEU A 1 14.58 -1.39 -1.70
CA LEU A 1 14.10 -2.50 -0.85
C LEU A 1 13.69 -2.03 0.55
N GLY A 2 14.45 -1.15 1.23
CA GLY A 2 14.17 -0.70 2.60
C GLY A 2 12.76 -0.13 2.81
N ARG A 3 12.28 0.76 1.92
CA ARG A 3 10.92 1.33 2.01
C ARG A 3 9.82 0.25 1.98
N LYS A 4 9.95 -0.76 1.11
CA LYS A 4 8.96 -1.84 1.01
C LYS A 4 9.04 -2.80 2.20
N GLY A 5 10.22 -2.95 2.81
CA GLY A 5 10.37 -3.70 4.05
C GLY A 5 9.59 -3.05 5.20
N ILE A 6 9.79 -1.73 5.41
CA ILE A 6 9.04 -0.96 6.42
C ILE A 6 7.54 -1.01 6.14
N HIS A 7 7.14 -0.86 4.88
CA HIS A 7 5.75 -0.96 4.47
C HIS A 7 5.15 -2.34 4.81
N LEU A 8 5.90 -3.42 4.58
CA LEU A 8 5.45 -4.77 4.89
C LEU A 8 5.26 -4.99 6.40
N CYS A 9 6.01 -4.29 7.27
CA CYS A 9 5.77 -4.33 8.71
C CYS A 9 4.35 -3.86 9.07
N SER A 10 3.71 -3.03 8.24
CA SER A 10 2.32 -2.63 8.45
C SER A 10 1.33 -3.77 8.29
N ALA A 11 1.73 -4.94 7.75
CA ALA A 11 0.92 -6.16 7.75
C ALA A 11 0.59 -6.65 9.17
N LEU A 12 1.34 -6.18 10.17
CA LEU A 12 1.05 -6.48 11.57
C LEU A 12 -0.37 -6.01 11.97
N PHE A 13 -0.88 -4.91 11.40
CA PHE A 13 -2.22 -4.42 11.73
C PHE A 13 -3.35 -5.35 11.27
N PRO A 14 -3.43 -5.77 10.00
CA PRO A 14 -4.46 -6.74 9.60
C PRO A 14 -4.29 -8.10 10.29
N LEU A 15 -3.06 -8.53 10.60
CA LEU A 15 -2.82 -9.75 11.36
C LEU A 15 -3.30 -9.61 12.81
N ALA A 16 -3.00 -8.50 13.48
CA ALA A 16 -3.44 -8.24 14.83
C ALA A 16 -4.96 -8.22 14.96
N LEU A 17 -5.65 -7.68 13.95
CA LEU A 17 -7.11 -7.68 13.88
C LEU A 17 -7.66 -9.09 13.59
N ALA A 18 -7.06 -9.82 12.65
CA ALA A 18 -7.53 -11.15 12.24
C ALA A 18 -7.42 -12.18 13.36
N PHE A 19 -6.30 -12.15 14.08
CA PHE A 19 -6.04 -13.07 15.21
C PHE A 19 -6.51 -12.53 16.56
N ALA A 20 -7.18 -11.37 16.57
CA ALA A 20 -7.67 -10.71 17.80
C ALA A 20 -6.58 -10.56 18.88
N TRP A 21 -5.31 -10.37 18.49
CA TRP A 21 -4.21 -10.16 19.44
C TRP A 21 -4.42 -8.93 20.31
N VAL A 22 -5.07 -7.91 19.75
CA VAL A 22 -5.45 -6.69 20.45
C VAL A 22 -6.84 -6.24 20.01
N PRO A 23 -7.60 -5.56 20.89
CA PRO A 23 -8.89 -4.96 20.51
C PRO A 23 -8.75 -3.95 19.37
N ARG A 24 -9.79 -3.84 18.51
CA ARG A 24 -9.87 -2.83 17.44
C ARG A 24 -9.55 -1.41 17.93
N ALA A 25 -9.99 -1.07 19.16
CA ALA A 25 -9.73 0.24 19.77
C ALA A 25 -8.22 0.51 19.95
N VAL A 26 -7.43 -0.50 20.28
CA VAL A 26 -5.96 -0.38 20.41
C VAL A 26 -5.34 -0.13 19.03
N VAL A 27 -5.75 -0.86 17.99
CA VAL A 27 -5.28 -0.64 16.62
C VAL A 27 -5.62 0.79 16.17
N LEU A 28 -6.83 1.26 16.44
CA LEU A 28 -7.25 2.63 16.13
C LEU A 28 -6.41 3.67 16.89
N ALA A 29 -6.14 3.44 18.17
CA ALA A 29 -5.32 4.33 18.98
C ALA A 29 -3.88 4.43 18.43
N VAL A 30 -3.27 3.30 18.07
CA VAL A 30 -1.91 3.25 17.51
C VAL A 30 -1.86 3.95 16.14
N LEU A 31 -2.81 3.64 15.25
CA LEU A 31 -2.88 4.27 13.93
C LEU A 31 -3.18 5.77 14.04
N GLY A 32 -4.08 6.16 14.95
CA GLY A 32 -4.40 7.56 15.23
C GLY A 32 -3.22 8.35 15.77
N ALA A 33 -2.49 7.79 16.75
CA ALA A 33 -1.26 8.39 17.26
C ALA A 33 -0.21 8.53 16.15
N GLY A 34 -0.01 7.49 15.32
CA GLY A 34 0.88 7.54 14.17
C GLY A 34 0.47 8.63 13.17
N LEU A 35 -0.83 8.79 12.92
CA LEU A 35 -1.35 9.83 12.03
C LEU A 35 -1.13 11.24 12.58
N VAL A 36 -1.32 11.45 13.88
CA VAL A 36 -1.02 12.73 14.54
C VAL A 36 0.47 13.06 14.44
N ILE A 37 1.35 12.10 14.74
CA ILE A 37 2.80 12.28 14.60
C ILE A 37 3.16 12.61 13.14
N ALA A 38 2.63 11.87 12.17
CA ALA A 38 2.85 12.14 10.76
C ALA A 38 2.38 13.54 10.38
N ALA A 39 1.20 13.98 10.85
CA ALA A 39 0.68 15.31 10.59
C ALA A 39 1.59 16.42 11.18
N VAL A 40 2.07 16.23 12.41
CA VAL A 40 3.00 17.19 13.06
C VAL A 40 4.30 17.29 12.26
N ILE A 41 4.87 16.16 11.83
CA ILE A 41 6.08 16.14 11.00
C ILE A 41 5.82 16.80 9.63
N GLU A 42 4.70 16.48 8.98
CA GLU A 42 4.32 17.04 7.67
C GLU A 42 4.11 18.56 7.72
N ILE A 43 3.47 19.06 8.77
CA ILE A 43 3.27 20.50 8.97
C ILE A 43 4.60 21.17 9.34
N GLY A 44 5.35 20.57 10.25
CA GLY A 44 6.62 21.12 10.73
C GLY A 44 7.65 21.27 9.60
N ARG A 45 7.83 20.24 8.77
CA ARG A 45 8.78 20.27 7.65
C ARG A 45 8.42 21.26 6.53
N ARG A 46 7.13 21.68 6.45
CA ARG A 46 6.67 22.70 5.50
C ARG A 46 6.80 24.10 6.03
N ARG A 47 6.84 24.27 7.36
CA ARG A 47 6.91 25.56 8.04
C ARG A 47 8.33 25.93 8.49
N SER A 48 9.22 24.95 8.62
CA SER A 48 10.57 25.15 9.15
C SER A 48 11.60 24.44 8.29
N GLU A 49 12.55 25.22 7.74
CA GLU A 49 13.68 24.67 6.99
C GLU A 49 14.58 23.76 7.84
N ALA A 50 14.72 24.06 9.14
CA ALA A 50 15.49 23.24 10.06
C ALA A 50 14.83 21.85 10.22
N MET A 51 13.50 21.80 10.38
CA MET A 51 12.73 20.56 10.44
C MET A 51 12.80 19.80 9.10
N GLN A 52 12.74 20.51 7.97
CA GLN A 52 12.90 19.88 6.65
C GLN A 52 14.28 19.27 6.48
N ARG A 53 15.36 19.97 6.83
CA ARG A 53 16.73 19.45 6.78
C ARG A 53 16.89 18.24 7.69
N TRP A 54 16.40 18.31 8.92
CA TRP A 54 16.39 17.18 9.85
C TRP A 54 15.65 15.96 9.24
N PHE A 55 14.44 16.17 8.74
CA PHE A 55 13.64 15.12 8.13
C PHE A 55 14.35 14.48 6.92
N LEU A 56 14.92 15.31 6.05
CA LEU A 56 15.65 14.83 4.86
C LEU A 56 16.92 14.07 5.22
N SER A 57 17.62 14.44 6.31
CA SER A 57 18.82 13.73 6.75
C SER A 57 18.53 12.30 7.22
N TRP A 58 17.37 12.08 7.83
CA TRP A 58 16.97 10.76 8.34
C TRP A 58 16.16 9.94 7.33
N PHE A 59 15.26 10.58 6.59
CA PHE A 59 14.26 9.90 5.76
C PHE A 59 14.39 10.22 4.27
N GLY A 60 15.30 11.08 3.85
CA GLY A 60 15.45 11.53 2.46
C GLY A 60 15.69 10.38 1.47
N TRP A 61 16.39 9.32 1.89
CA TRP A 61 16.63 8.13 1.09
C TRP A 61 15.36 7.31 0.77
N MET A 62 14.29 7.54 1.53
CA MET A 62 12.99 6.86 1.35
C MET A 62 11.99 7.67 0.52
N LEU A 63 12.23 8.97 0.36
CA LEU A 63 11.29 9.88 -0.29
C LEU A 63 11.32 9.74 -1.81
N ARG A 64 10.17 9.92 -2.43
CA ARG A 64 10.07 10.16 -3.88
C ARG A 64 10.34 11.65 -4.15
N SER A 65 10.78 12.01 -5.35
CA SER A 65 11.10 13.39 -5.73
C SER A 65 9.98 14.40 -5.45
N HIS A 66 8.71 14.00 -5.63
CA HIS A 66 7.55 14.85 -5.38
C HIS A 66 7.11 14.89 -3.90
N GLU A 67 7.55 13.94 -3.07
CA GLU A 67 7.19 13.89 -1.64
C GLU A 67 7.93 14.96 -0.81
N GLY A 68 8.92 15.64 -1.39
CA GLY A 68 9.56 16.80 -0.78
C GLY A 68 8.60 17.95 -0.48
N THR A 69 7.60 18.15 -1.33
CA THR A 69 6.61 19.23 -1.25
C THR A 69 5.18 18.73 -0.96
N HIS A 70 4.92 17.44 -1.14
CA HIS A 70 3.60 16.82 -0.91
C HIS A 70 3.62 15.89 0.29
N LEU A 71 2.45 15.36 0.66
CA LEU A 71 2.33 14.34 1.70
C LEU A 71 3.15 13.09 1.34
N THR A 72 3.83 12.54 2.33
CA THR A 72 4.59 11.30 2.13
C THR A 72 3.64 10.11 1.94
N GLY A 73 4.13 9.08 1.22
CA GLY A 73 3.38 7.84 1.09
C GLY A 73 3.10 7.15 2.43
N ALA A 74 3.93 7.39 3.46
CA ALA A 74 3.69 6.90 4.82
C ALA A 74 2.46 7.56 5.46
N SER A 75 2.28 8.88 5.28
CA SER A 75 1.09 9.58 5.76
C SER A 75 -0.18 9.10 5.06
N TRP A 76 -0.11 8.85 3.75
CA TRP A 76 -1.24 8.32 2.99
C TRP A 76 -1.66 6.93 3.43
N ILE A 77 -0.69 6.02 3.68
CA ILE A 77 -1.05 4.68 4.14
C ILE A 77 -1.61 4.68 5.55
N LEU A 78 -1.03 5.46 6.48
CA LEU A 78 -1.57 5.60 7.83
C LEU A 78 -3.01 6.12 7.82
N LEU A 79 -3.30 7.14 7.00
CA LEU A 79 -4.64 7.66 6.84
C LEU A 79 -5.61 6.61 6.29
N ALA A 80 -5.21 5.92 5.22
CA ALA A 80 -6.05 4.88 4.62
C ALA A 80 -6.34 3.74 5.61
N MET A 81 -5.33 3.28 6.36
CA MET A 81 -5.48 2.22 7.36
C MET A 81 -6.37 2.68 8.52
N PHE A 82 -6.16 3.89 9.05
CA PHE A 82 -6.98 4.44 10.12
C PHE A 82 -8.45 4.53 9.71
N VAL A 83 -8.73 5.13 8.53
CA VAL A 83 -10.10 5.27 8.02
C VAL A 83 -10.72 3.89 7.78
N ALA A 84 -10.01 2.96 7.17
CA ALA A 84 -10.51 1.61 6.93
C ALA A 84 -10.88 0.91 8.25
N VAL A 85 -10.00 0.94 9.25
CA VAL A 85 -10.29 0.35 10.56
C VAL A 85 -11.40 1.09 11.30
N LEU A 86 -11.56 2.41 11.10
CA LEU A 86 -12.59 3.21 11.77
C LEU A 86 -13.99 2.95 11.23
N VAL A 87 -14.15 2.86 9.90
CA VAL A 87 -15.47 2.88 9.27
C VAL A 87 -15.97 1.52 8.74
N LEU A 88 -15.05 0.60 8.41
CA LEU A 88 -15.42 -0.67 7.79
C LEU A 88 -15.68 -1.76 8.84
N PRO A 89 -16.55 -2.74 8.54
CA PRO A 89 -16.61 -3.99 9.28
C PRO A 89 -15.22 -4.64 9.35
N ILE A 90 -14.95 -5.38 10.42
CA ILE A 90 -13.60 -5.84 10.72
C ILE A 90 -13.02 -6.75 9.61
N SER A 91 -13.82 -7.64 9.07
CA SER A 91 -13.44 -8.53 7.97
C SER A 91 -13.09 -7.77 6.68
N VAL A 92 -13.86 -6.72 6.38
CA VAL A 92 -13.62 -5.83 5.24
C VAL A 92 -12.36 -5.00 5.45
N ALA A 93 -12.16 -4.46 6.66
CA ALA A 93 -10.96 -3.72 7.02
C ALA A 93 -9.69 -4.59 6.89
N ILE A 94 -9.70 -5.82 7.42
CA ILE A 94 -8.60 -6.78 7.28
C ILE A 94 -8.25 -6.98 5.81
N SER A 95 -9.24 -7.22 4.96
CA SER A 95 -9.06 -7.45 3.53
C SER A 95 -8.47 -6.23 2.81
N ALA A 96 -8.96 -5.02 3.12
CA ALA A 96 -8.48 -3.77 2.56
C ALA A 96 -7.02 -3.48 2.97
N LEU A 97 -6.72 -3.63 4.27
CA LEU A 97 -5.37 -3.41 4.80
C LEU A 97 -4.37 -4.41 4.24
N TRP A 98 -4.76 -5.69 4.20
CA TRP A 98 -3.91 -6.74 3.62
C TRP A 98 -3.57 -6.47 2.16
N ALA A 99 -4.56 -6.15 1.34
CA ALA A 99 -4.36 -5.84 -0.06
C ALA A 99 -3.43 -4.63 -0.25
N ALA A 100 -3.64 -3.55 0.51
CA ALA A 100 -2.80 -2.36 0.45
C ALA A 100 -1.34 -2.62 0.80
N VAL A 101 -1.08 -3.49 1.79
CA VAL A 101 0.27 -3.75 2.28
C VAL A 101 0.94 -4.88 1.49
N VAL A 102 0.30 -6.05 1.47
CA VAL A 102 0.91 -7.27 0.91
C VAL A 102 0.73 -7.29 -0.61
N GLY A 103 -0.45 -6.94 -1.12
CA GLY A 103 -0.74 -6.88 -2.55
C GLY A 103 0.14 -5.88 -3.30
N ASP A 104 0.22 -4.62 -2.82
CA ASP A 104 1.07 -3.59 -3.42
C ASP A 104 2.57 -3.94 -3.31
N THR A 105 2.97 -4.59 -2.22
CA THR A 105 4.36 -5.03 -2.08
C THR A 105 4.69 -6.13 -3.07
N ALA A 106 3.82 -7.13 -3.23
CA ALA A 106 3.99 -8.21 -4.20
C ALA A 106 4.05 -7.67 -5.64
N ALA A 107 3.14 -6.75 -6.00
CA ALA A 107 3.15 -6.08 -7.29
C ALA A 107 4.49 -5.42 -7.59
N ALA A 108 5.02 -4.67 -6.61
CA ALA A 108 6.26 -3.94 -6.76
C ALA A 108 7.49 -4.85 -6.83
N LEU A 109 7.53 -5.96 -6.10
CA LEU A 109 8.65 -6.90 -6.12
C LEU A 109 8.68 -7.69 -7.43
N VAL A 110 7.56 -8.33 -7.80
CA VAL A 110 7.49 -9.15 -9.01
C VAL A 110 7.61 -8.29 -10.27
N GLY A 111 6.94 -7.13 -10.30
CA GLY A 111 7.02 -6.21 -11.42
C GLY A 111 8.45 -5.77 -11.73
N ARG A 112 9.25 -5.45 -10.70
CA ARG A 112 10.66 -5.09 -10.87
C ARG A 112 11.50 -6.29 -11.31
N SER A 113 11.34 -7.44 -10.70
CA SER A 113 12.14 -8.64 -11.04
C SER A 113 11.95 -9.01 -12.51
N VAL A 114 10.71 -9.00 -12.99
CA VAL A 114 10.42 -9.32 -14.40
C VAL A 114 10.95 -8.23 -15.34
N SER A 115 10.81 -6.95 -15.00
CA SER A 115 11.36 -5.87 -15.82
C SER A 115 12.88 -5.97 -16.00
N HIS A 116 13.61 -6.39 -14.97
CA HIS A 116 15.06 -6.63 -15.05
C HIS A 116 15.42 -7.82 -15.94
N LEU A 117 14.58 -8.86 -15.99
CA LEU A 117 14.83 -10.05 -16.81
C LEU A 117 14.52 -9.80 -18.30
N VAL A 118 13.53 -8.97 -18.59
CA VAL A 118 13.05 -8.70 -19.97
C VAL A 118 13.84 -7.58 -20.64
N SER A 119 14.47 -6.67 -19.89
CA SER A 119 15.32 -5.63 -20.49
C SER A 119 16.67 -6.23 -20.90
N PRO A 120 17.00 -6.27 -22.23
CA PRO A 120 18.29 -6.76 -22.67
C PRO A 120 19.40 -5.93 -22.04
N ALA A 121 20.33 -6.60 -21.38
CA ALA A 121 21.55 -6.00 -20.86
C ALA A 121 22.40 -5.51 -22.03
N GLY A 122 22.18 -4.28 -22.50
CA GLY A 122 23.00 -3.74 -23.59
C GLY A 122 22.43 -2.60 -24.39
N SER A 123 21.17 -2.22 -24.30
CA SER A 123 20.70 -1.03 -24.99
C SER A 123 21.20 0.24 -24.29
N PRO A 124 21.99 1.10 -24.97
CA PRO A 124 22.57 2.33 -24.37
C PRO A 124 21.51 3.25 -23.75
N GLY A 125 20.30 3.31 -24.30
CA GLY A 125 19.19 4.11 -23.79
C GLY A 125 18.50 3.55 -22.54
N ALA A 126 18.58 2.23 -22.27
CA ALA A 126 17.92 1.64 -21.10
C ALA A 126 18.64 1.96 -19.79
N ARG A 127 19.95 2.21 -19.83
CA ARG A 127 20.74 2.60 -18.63
C ARG A 127 20.49 4.05 -18.25
N ASP A 128 20.31 4.93 -19.21
CA ASP A 128 20.04 6.35 -18.97
C ASP A 128 18.59 6.57 -18.58
N ALA A 129 17.63 5.92 -19.22
CA ALA A 129 16.23 5.92 -18.81
C ALA A 129 16.05 5.37 -17.38
N SER A 130 16.75 4.30 -17.00
CA SER A 130 16.66 3.75 -15.65
C SER A 130 17.32 4.64 -14.58
N ARG A 131 18.33 5.45 -14.97
CA ARG A 131 18.94 6.45 -14.10
C ARG A 131 18.11 7.70 -13.94
N ASP A 132 17.48 8.15 -15.03
CA ASP A 132 16.60 9.32 -15.05
C ASP A 132 15.27 9.04 -14.34
N ASP A 133 14.68 7.85 -14.49
CA ASP A 133 13.53 7.36 -13.73
C ASP A 133 13.82 7.28 -12.23
N ARG A 134 15.04 6.85 -11.83
CA ARG A 134 15.46 6.85 -10.43
C ARG A 134 15.65 8.25 -9.87
N ARG A 135 16.14 9.19 -10.68
CA ARG A 135 16.30 10.61 -10.30
C ARG A 135 14.97 11.35 -10.22
N ASN A 136 14.05 11.08 -11.14
CA ASN A 136 12.79 11.77 -11.22
C ASN A 136 11.67 11.09 -10.41
N GLY A 137 11.96 9.95 -9.73
CA GLY A 137 10.97 9.21 -8.95
C GLY A 137 9.79 8.71 -9.80
N ALA A 138 9.96 8.69 -11.12
CA ALA A 138 8.97 8.19 -12.04
C ALA A 138 8.76 6.69 -11.78
N ARG A 139 7.51 6.28 -11.69
CA ARG A 139 7.15 4.87 -11.60
C ARG A 139 7.35 4.27 -12.99
N GLY A 140 8.20 3.28 -13.12
CA GLY A 140 8.28 2.49 -14.35
C GLY A 140 6.91 1.93 -14.76
N PRO A 141 6.71 1.56 -16.03
CA PRO A 141 5.44 1.06 -16.51
C PRO A 141 5.01 -0.16 -15.68
N LYS A 142 3.73 -0.17 -15.28
CA LYS A 142 3.18 -1.27 -14.51
C LYS A 142 3.10 -2.53 -15.37
N THR A 143 3.66 -3.61 -14.86
CA THR A 143 3.75 -4.89 -15.59
C THR A 143 2.54 -5.77 -15.30
N TRP A 144 2.15 -6.60 -16.26
CA TRP A 144 1.08 -7.59 -16.06
C TRP A 144 1.43 -8.62 -14.99
N SER A 145 2.70 -9.01 -14.90
CA SER A 145 3.21 -9.91 -13.85
C SER A 145 3.08 -9.29 -12.46
N GLY A 146 3.36 -7.99 -12.32
CA GLY A 146 3.13 -7.26 -11.07
C GLY A 146 1.65 -7.22 -10.70
N SER A 147 0.75 -6.95 -11.66
CA SER A 147 -0.70 -6.95 -11.40
C SER A 147 -1.22 -8.34 -11.02
N LEU A 148 -0.72 -9.41 -11.66
CA LEU A 148 -1.07 -10.78 -11.28
C LEU A 148 -0.59 -11.12 -9.87
N ALA A 149 0.62 -10.73 -9.53
CA ALA A 149 1.15 -10.90 -8.18
C ALA A 149 0.33 -10.12 -7.14
N CYS A 150 -0.11 -8.89 -7.48
CA CYS A 150 -1.04 -8.12 -6.65
C CYS A 150 -2.35 -8.87 -6.42
N ALA A 151 -2.97 -9.39 -7.48
CA ALA A 151 -4.24 -10.11 -7.39
C ALA A 151 -4.12 -11.34 -6.48
N ILE A 152 -3.11 -12.18 -6.70
CA ILE A 152 -2.89 -13.39 -5.91
C ILE A 152 -2.60 -13.04 -4.45
N ALA A 153 -1.66 -12.14 -4.20
CA ALA A 153 -1.27 -11.77 -2.84
C ALA A 153 -2.42 -11.09 -2.07
N SER A 154 -3.23 -10.27 -2.75
CA SER A 154 -4.40 -9.62 -2.14
C SER A 154 -5.53 -10.60 -1.84
N ALA A 155 -5.69 -11.69 -2.60
CA ALA A 155 -6.70 -12.71 -2.35
C ALA A 155 -6.37 -13.60 -1.13
N ILE A 156 -5.10 -13.74 -0.79
CA ILE A 156 -4.66 -14.59 0.34
C ILE A 156 -5.26 -14.12 1.67
N GLY A 157 -5.25 -12.81 1.93
CA GLY A 157 -5.78 -12.25 3.19
C GLY A 157 -7.25 -12.57 3.43
N PRO A 158 -8.18 -12.20 2.53
CA PRO A 158 -9.59 -12.55 2.65
C PRO A 158 -9.81 -14.06 2.80
N LEU A 159 -9.09 -14.87 2.04
CA LEU A 159 -9.23 -16.33 2.07
C LEU A 159 -8.81 -16.93 3.42
N TRP A 160 -7.62 -16.57 3.91
CA TRP A 160 -7.02 -17.24 5.07
C TRP A 160 -7.27 -16.52 6.40
N LEU A 161 -7.32 -15.19 6.40
CA LEU A 161 -7.48 -14.42 7.63
C LEU A 161 -8.94 -14.18 7.99
N VAL A 162 -9.81 -14.16 6.98
CA VAL A 162 -11.23 -13.85 7.16
C VAL A 162 -12.13 -15.08 6.93
N GLY A 163 -11.61 -16.11 6.27
CA GLY A 163 -12.40 -17.29 5.93
C GLY A 163 -13.36 -17.07 4.76
N ALA A 164 -13.06 -16.13 3.88
CA ALA A 164 -13.88 -15.88 2.70
C ALA A 164 -13.84 -17.07 1.73
N SER A 165 -14.91 -17.26 0.96
CA SER A 165 -14.92 -18.24 -0.11
C SER A 165 -13.89 -17.93 -1.19
N PHE A 166 -13.39 -18.93 -1.88
CA PHE A 166 -12.40 -18.75 -2.96
C PHE A 166 -12.87 -17.76 -4.05
N PRO A 167 -14.12 -17.80 -4.56
CA PRO A 167 -14.60 -16.81 -5.50
C PRO A 167 -14.59 -15.37 -4.93
N ALA A 168 -15.01 -15.19 -3.68
CA ALA A 168 -15.01 -13.88 -3.05
C ALA A 168 -13.60 -13.33 -2.89
N ALA A 169 -12.66 -14.13 -2.40
CA ALA A 169 -11.27 -13.76 -2.27
C ALA A 169 -10.63 -13.40 -3.63
N THR A 170 -10.94 -14.18 -4.67
CA THR A 170 -10.47 -13.90 -6.03
C THR A 170 -11.01 -12.56 -6.55
N MET A 171 -12.31 -12.27 -6.36
CA MET A 171 -12.89 -11.00 -6.76
C MET A 171 -12.21 -9.81 -6.07
N ILE A 172 -11.93 -9.92 -4.77
CA ILE A 172 -11.22 -8.89 -4.01
C ILE A 172 -9.80 -8.70 -4.54
N GLY A 173 -9.08 -9.79 -4.81
CA GLY A 173 -7.74 -9.74 -5.38
C GLY A 173 -7.68 -9.10 -6.77
N VAL A 174 -8.61 -9.45 -7.65
CA VAL A 174 -8.74 -8.84 -8.99
C VAL A 174 -9.07 -7.36 -8.88
N ALA A 175 -9.98 -6.96 -7.99
CA ALA A 175 -10.32 -5.55 -7.78
C ALA A 175 -9.14 -4.74 -7.23
N ALA A 176 -8.35 -5.32 -6.32
CA ALA A 176 -7.11 -4.72 -5.82
C ALA A 176 -6.11 -4.47 -6.95
N ALA A 177 -5.87 -5.47 -7.80
CA ALA A 177 -4.97 -5.36 -8.95
C ALA A 177 -5.48 -4.37 -10.01
N ALA A 178 -6.78 -4.33 -10.26
CA ALA A 178 -7.38 -3.35 -11.16
C ALA A 178 -7.22 -1.92 -10.62
N ALA A 179 -7.42 -1.71 -9.32
CA ALA A 179 -7.23 -0.42 -8.66
C ALA A 179 -5.76 0.02 -8.61
N GLU A 180 -4.81 -0.92 -8.63
CA GLU A 180 -3.37 -0.65 -8.66
C GLU A 180 -2.94 -0.04 -9.99
N ARG A 181 -3.51 -0.45 -11.14
CA ARG A 181 -3.05 -0.09 -12.49
C ARG A 181 -3.12 1.38 -12.89
N PRO A 182 -4.20 2.14 -12.65
CA PRO A 182 -4.28 3.53 -13.13
C PRO A 182 -3.17 4.41 -12.55
N THR A 183 -2.62 5.31 -13.37
CA THR A 183 -1.72 6.38 -12.91
C THR A 183 -2.56 7.58 -12.49
N MET A 184 -2.91 7.66 -11.22
CA MET A 184 -3.70 8.76 -10.66
C MET A 184 -2.88 9.53 -9.63
N ARG A 185 -3.37 10.73 -9.23
CA ARG A 185 -2.75 11.55 -8.18
C ARG A 185 -2.85 10.92 -6.77
N LEU A 186 -3.79 10.01 -6.57
CA LEU A 186 -3.92 9.26 -5.32
C LEU A 186 -2.82 8.21 -5.19
N ASP A 187 -2.32 8.01 -3.98
CA ASP A 187 -1.32 6.99 -3.68
C ASP A 187 -1.86 5.58 -3.96
N ASP A 188 -1.01 4.69 -4.46
CA ASP A 188 -1.40 3.32 -4.85
C ASP A 188 -1.99 2.55 -3.66
N ASN A 189 -1.45 2.75 -2.45
CA ASN A 189 -1.93 2.08 -1.25
C ASN A 189 -3.40 2.41 -0.95
N VAL A 190 -3.77 3.69 -1.09
CA VAL A 190 -5.17 4.14 -0.91
C VAL A 190 -6.08 3.50 -1.95
N ARG A 191 -5.65 3.46 -3.21
CA ARG A 191 -6.46 2.90 -4.30
C ARG A 191 -6.64 1.39 -4.18
N VAL A 192 -5.57 0.67 -3.85
CA VAL A 192 -5.62 -0.79 -3.63
C VAL A 192 -6.50 -1.13 -2.43
N ALA A 193 -6.34 -0.39 -1.31
CA ALA A 193 -7.22 -0.54 -0.15
C ALA A 193 -8.69 -0.29 -0.49
N PHE A 194 -8.96 0.77 -1.27
CA PHE A 194 -10.31 1.12 -1.69
C PHE A 194 -10.92 0.05 -2.61
N GLY A 195 -10.18 -0.41 -3.62
CA GLY A 195 -10.67 -1.44 -4.55
C GLY A 195 -11.00 -2.76 -3.84
N ALA A 196 -10.07 -3.22 -2.98
CA ALA A 196 -10.30 -4.42 -2.17
C ALA A 196 -11.44 -4.23 -1.17
N GLY A 197 -11.44 -3.11 -0.43
CA GLY A 197 -12.43 -2.82 0.60
C GLY A 197 -13.84 -2.64 0.05
N ALA A 198 -14.00 -1.89 -1.04
CA ALA A 198 -15.30 -1.69 -1.70
C ALA A 198 -15.88 -3.02 -2.22
N THR A 199 -15.03 -3.86 -2.81
CA THR A 199 -15.46 -5.19 -3.27
C THR A 199 -15.84 -6.10 -2.11
N ALA A 200 -15.03 -6.14 -1.05
CA ALA A 200 -15.36 -6.93 0.14
C ALA A 200 -16.66 -6.45 0.80
N TRP A 201 -16.87 -5.14 0.87
CA TRP A 201 -18.11 -4.57 1.40
C TRP A 201 -19.33 -4.92 0.54
N ALA A 202 -19.22 -4.80 -0.78
CA ALA A 202 -20.29 -5.20 -1.67
C ALA A 202 -20.65 -6.69 -1.51
N LEU A 203 -19.65 -7.56 -1.40
CA LEU A 203 -19.86 -8.98 -1.14
C LEU A 203 -20.49 -9.24 0.23
N LEU A 204 -20.13 -8.48 1.26
CA LEU A 204 -20.75 -8.55 2.58
C LEU A 204 -22.22 -8.14 2.52
N ALA A 205 -22.55 -7.06 1.83
CA ALA A 205 -23.92 -6.59 1.63
C ALA A 205 -24.79 -7.61 0.88
N LEU A 206 -24.17 -8.42 0.02
CA LEU A 206 -24.84 -9.52 -0.70
C LEU A 206 -24.89 -10.84 0.10
N GLY A 207 -24.44 -10.87 1.35
CA GLY A 207 -24.35 -12.07 2.17
C GLY A 207 -23.32 -13.11 1.67
N ARG A 208 -22.35 -12.69 0.87
CA ARG A 208 -21.33 -13.54 0.25
C ARG A 208 -19.93 -13.36 0.85
N PHE A 209 -19.83 -12.63 1.95
CA PHE A 209 -18.59 -12.37 2.67
C PHE A 209 -18.84 -12.47 4.19
N PRO A 210 -17.91 -13.01 4.98
CA PRO A 210 -18.08 -13.14 6.43
C PRO A 210 -18.06 -11.78 7.13
N LEU A 211 -18.76 -11.71 8.28
CA LEU A 211 -18.80 -10.53 9.17
C LEU A 211 -17.48 -10.35 9.93
#